data_64edb249ca87e5b6df1de10a86706318
#
_entry.id   64edb249ca87e5b6df1de10a86706318
#
_cell.length_a   1.000
_cell.length_b   1.000
_cell.length_c   1.000
_cell.angle_alpha   90.00
_cell.angle_beta   90.00
_cell.angle_gamma   90.00
#
_symmetry.space_group_name_H-M   'P 1'
#
loop_
_entity.id
_entity.type
_entity.pdbx_description
1 polymer ?
#
loop_
_entity_poly.entity_id
_entity_poly.type
_entity_poly.pdbx_seq_one_letter_code
_entity_poly.pdbx_strand_id
1 'polypeptide(L)'
;MNSKRSSYRGFGIYLLLILAIIGIWYWMDGNTSTNSYTRAQFETAVADGNVAQLKIVPNRGEVPTGNVYITFKDSSTQVLAVNDVNDIEDYLRDQQFTSYTVENPPEQSWIVTILPYLIIFAAMFIFFMIMTNQAAANSGGGGKMMNFGKSRAKLMTDDPAKRVTFANVAGLKEEKEELEEIVDFLRAPKKYTRLGARIPKGVLLVGPPGTGKTLLAKAIAGEAGVPFFSISGSDFVEMFVGVGASRVRDLFEEAKKNAPCIVFIDEIDAVARRRGTGMGGGHDEREQTLNQMLVEMDGFGVNEGIIVMAATNRVDILDPAIMRPGRFDRKVHVGRPDVGGREEILSVHAKNKPLGDDVDLKQIAQTTAGFTGADLENLLNEAAIIAAKDDRAYICLLYTSDAAD
;
A
#
# COMPACT_ATOMS: atom_id res chain seq x y z
N MET A 1 25.78 8.46 2.08
CA MET A 1 25.60 9.75 1.36
C MET A 1 25.16 9.43 -0.06
N ASN A 2 23.89 9.45 -0.38
CA ASN A 2 23.40 9.37 -1.75
C ASN A 2 22.27 10.39 -1.94
N SER A 3 22.54 11.31 -2.87
CA SER A 3 21.89 12.58 -3.06
C SER A 3 20.44 12.42 -3.57
N LYS A 4 19.51 13.08 -2.89
CA LYS A 4 18.19 13.44 -3.39
C LYS A 4 18.33 14.46 -4.55
N ARG A 5 18.47 14.00 -5.78
CA ARG A 5 18.38 14.81 -7.00
C ARG A 5 17.31 14.22 -7.90
N SER A 6 16.05 14.63 -7.75
CA SER A 6 15.04 14.29 -8.76
C SER A 6 13.70 15.05 -8.70
N SER A 7 13.47 16.06 -7.85
CA SER A 7 12.16 16.69 -7.80
C SER A 7 12.00 17.98 -8.64
N TYR A 8 13.07 18.58 -9.14
CA TYR A 8 13.01 19.87 -9.84
C TYR A 8 12.93 19.80 -11.37
N ARG A 9 13.13 18.61 -11.97
CA ARG A 9 13.08 18.48 -13.45
C ARG A 9 11.67 18.62 -14.02
N GLY A 10 10.63 18.26 -13.29
CA GLY A 10 9.25 18.44 -13.74
C GLY A 10 8.80 19.90 -13.72
N PHE A 11 9.13 20.65 -12.67
CA PHE A 11 8.72 22.04 -12.50
C PHE A 11 9.30 22.98 -13.58
N GLY A 12 10.53 22.73 -14.03
CA GLY A 12 11.17 23.54 -15.08
C GLY A 12 10.45 23.45 -16.44
N ILE A 13 9.89 22.30 -16.79
CA ILE A 13 9.13 22.13 -18.05
C ILE A 13 7.82 22.91 -18.02
N TYR A 14 7.14 22.96 -16.89
CA TYR A 14 5.90 23.76 -16.74
C TYR A 14 6.16 25.26 -16.80
N LEU A 15 7.26 25.72 -16.19
CA LEU A 15 7.66 27.12 -16.26
C LEU A 15 7.96 27.53 -17.70
N LEU A 16 8.64 26.67 -18.48
CA LEU A 16 8.93 26.90 -19.90
C LEU A 16 7.66 26.95 -20.76
N LEU A 17 6.66 26.08 -20.49
CA LEU A 17 5.37 26.10 -21.20
C LEU A 17 4.58 27.38 -20.89
N ILE A 18 4.53 27.82 -19.65
CA ILE A 18 3.86 29.08 -19.25
C ILE A 18 4.55 30.27 -19.91
N LEU A 19 5.89 30.31 -19.92
CA LEU A 19 6.65 31.37 -20.58
C LEU A 19 6.45 31.38 -22.11
N ALA A 20 6.33 30.20 -22.72
CA ALA A 20 6.02 30.07 -24.15
C ALA A 20 4.61 30.61 -24.47
N ILE A 21 3.61 30.32 -23.66
CA ILE A 21 2.23 30.80 -23.83
C ILE A 21 2.18 32.33 -23.65
N ILE A 22 2.86 32.87 -22.64
CA ILE A 22 2.97 34.31 -22.42
C ILE A 22 3.71 34.98 -23.58
N GLY A 23 4.78 34.37 -24.10
CA GLY A 23 5.53 34.88 -25.25
C GLY A 23 4.71 34.90 -26.53
N ILE A 24 3.91 33.86 -26.80
CA ILE A 24 2.98 33.80 -27.95
C ILE A 24 1.90 34.89 -27.80
N TRP A 25 1.34 35.05 -26.59
CA TRP A 25 0.34 36.06 -26.30
C TRP A 25 0.89 37.49 -26.51
N TYR A 26 2.10 37.77 -26.01
CA TYR A 26 2.79 39.04 -26.18
C TYR A 26 3.16 39.33 -27.65
N TRP A 27 3.55 38.26 -28.40
CA TRP A 27 3.84 38.40 -29.84
C TRP A 27 2.56 38.66 -30.67
N MET A 28 1.43 38.10 -30.28
CA MET A 28 0.13 38.37 -30.94
C MET A 28 -0.39 39.76 -30.62
N ASP A 29 -0.17 40.28 -29.42
CA ASP A 29 -0.64 41.63 -28.99
C ASP A 29 0.29 42.75 -29.49
N GLY A 30 1.57 42.45 -29.70
CA GLY A 30 2.59 43.42 -30.10
C GLY A 30 2.57 43.87 -31.57
N ASN A 31 1.64 43.36 -32.42
CA ASN A 31 1.63 43.62 -33.86
C ASN A 31 0.63 44.73 -34.26
N THR A 32 0.14 45.55 -33.33
CA THR A 32 -0.60 46.76 -33.61
C THR A 32 0.39 47.91 -33.78
N SER A 33 0.88 48.13 -34.98
CA SER A 33 1.65 49.33 -35.34
C SER A 33 0.73 50.56 -35.21
N THR A 34 0.90 51.31 -34.14
CA THR A 34 0.26 52.62 -33.94
C THR A 34 0.95 53.65 -34.82
N ASN A 35 0.63 53.67 -36.10
CA ASN A 35 0.80 54.89 -36.90
C ASN A 35 -0.32 55.82 -36.52
N SER A 36 -0.03 56.80 -35.70
CA SER A 36 -0.98 57.82 -35.21
C SER A 36 -1.22 58.89 -36.28
N TYR A 37 -1.93 58.53 -37.36
CA TYR A 37 -2.44 59.50 -38.29
C TYR A 37 -3.63 60.20 -37.63
N THR A 38 -3.63 61.54 -37.60
CA THR A 38 -4.64 62.32 -36.86
C THR A 38 -5.78 62.78 -37.76
N ARG A 39 -6.98 62.97 -37.16
CA ARG A 39 -8.15 63.47 -37.87
C ARG A 39 -7.89 64.80 -38.60
N ALA A 40 -7.14 65.74 -37.97
CA ALA A 40 -6.79 67.03 -38.59
C ALA A 40 -5.93 66.84 -39.86
N GLN A 41 -4.99 65.89 -39.83
CA GLN A 41 -4.17 65.54 -41.01
C GLN A 41 -5.01 64.89 -42.11
N PHE A 42 -6.00 64.13 -41.77
CA PHE A 42 -6.94 63.51 -42.69
C PHE A 42 -7.81 64.59 -43.38
N GLU A 43 -8.41 65.50 -42.61
CA GLU A 43 -9.26 66.55 -43.11
C GLU A 43 -8.47 67.46 -44.07
N THR A 44 -7.22 67.83 -43.73
CA THR A 44 -6.32 68.55 -44.61
C THR A 44 -6.01 67.79 -45.92
N ALA A 45 -5.71 66.53 -45.85
CA ALA A 45 -5.38 65.74 -47.02
C ALA A 45 -6.59 65.56 -47.96
N VAL A 46 -7.80 65.47 -47.42
CA VAL A 46 -9.03 65.46 -48.23
C VAL A 46 -9.29 66.79 -48.89
N ALA A 47 -9.15 67.88 -48.17
CA ALA A 47 -9.30 69.31 -48.69
C ALA A 47 -8.29 69.61 -49.77
N ASP A 48 -7.02 69.18 -49.65
CA ASP A 48 -5.95 69.32 -50.60
C ASP A 48 -6.09 68.44 -51.87
N GLY A 49 -7.07 67.50 -51.84
CA GLY A 49 -7.32 66.59 -52.94
C GLY A 49 -6.21 65.53 -53.15
N ASN A 50 -5.40 65.27 -52.15
CA ASN A 50 -4.29 64.31 -52.17
C ASN A 50 -4.72 62.83 -51.93
N VAL A 51 -5.97 62.59 -51.52
CA VAL A 51 -6.52 61.24 -51.28
C VAL A 51 -7.02 60.67 -52.62
N ALA A 52 -6.60 59.40 -52.90
CA ALA A 52 -7.01 58.74 -54.09
C ALA A 52 -8.24 57.78 -53.80
N GLN A 53 -8.22 57.07 -52.68
CA GLN A 53 -9.30 56.16 -52.28
C GLN A 53 -9.37 56.04 -50.75
N LEU A 54 -10.58 55.91 -50.28
CA LEU A 54 -10.85 55.65 -48.84
C LEU A 54 -11.61 54.34 -48.67
N LYS A 55 -11.20 53.58 -47.64
CA LYS A 55 -11.86 52.35 -47.26
C LYS A 55 -12.19 52.42 -45.76
N ILE A 56 -13.45 52.41 -45.43
CA ILE A 56 -13.97 52.52 -44.09
C ILE A 56 -14.36 51.11 -43.62
N VAL A 57 -13.78 50.68 -42.50
CA VAL A 57 -14.04 49.37 -41.90
C VAL A 57 -14.49 49.54 -40.45
N PRO A 58 -15.78 49.39 -40.15
CA PRO A 58 -16.28 49.46 -38.78
C PRO A 58 -15.75 48.35 -37.91
N ASN A 59 -15.52 48.62 -36.64
CA ASN A 59 -15.14 47.57 -35.66
C ASN A 59 -16.37 46.76 -35.27
N ARG A 60 -16.25 45.43 -35.21
CA ARG A 60 -17.37 44.51 -34.99
C ARG A 60 -17.96 44.57 -33.57
N GLY A 61 -17.15 44.91 -32.56
CA GLY A 61 -17.55 44.84 -31.14
C GLY A 61 -17.91 46.20 -30.54
N GLU A 62 -17.48 47.32 -31.16
CA GLU A 62 -17.58 48.66 -30.63
C GLU A 62 -18.07 49.63 -31.72
N VAL A 63 -19.24 49.33 -32.28
CA VAL A 63 -19.92 50.28 -33.19
C VAL A 63 -20.36 51.48 -32.39
N PRO A 64 -20.09 52.76 -32.84
CA PRO A 64 -19.71 53.14 -34.20
C PRO A 64 -18.20 53.30 -34.48
N THR A 65 -17.31 52.76 -33.65
CA THR A 65 -15.86 52.90 -33.87
C THR A 65 -15.39 52.12 -35.12
N GLY A 66 -14.32 52.60 -35.76
CA GLY A 66 -13.78 51.93 -36.93
C GLY A 66 -12.38 52.42 -37.32
N ASN A 67 -11.86 51.84 -38.39
CA ASN A 67 -10.60 52.23 -39.00
C ASN A 67 -10.86 52.72 -40.42
N VAL A 68 -10.29 53.87 -40.77
CA VAL A 68 -10.31 54.44 -42.11
C VAL A 68 -8.95 54.25 -42.76
N TYR A 69 -8.89 53.44 -43.79
CA TYR A 69 -7.69 53.23 -44.59
C TYR A 69 -7.67 54.26 -45.71
N ILE A 70 -6.63 55.11 -45.69
CA ILE A 70 -6.47 56.25 -46.57
C ILE A 70 -5.39 55.87 -47.59
N THR A 71 -5.74 55.78 -48.86
CA THR A 71 -4.78 55.60 -49.96
C THR A 71 -4.57 56.94 -50.62
N PHE A 72 -3.35 57.44 -50.61
CA PHE A 72 -2.97 58.69 -51.24
C PHE A 72 -2.65 58.47 -52.74
N LYS A 73 -2.55 59.60 -53.50
CA LYS A 73 -2.19 59.58 -54.94
C LYS A 73 -0.76 59.08 -55.19
N ASP A 74 0.12 59.13 -54.21
CA ASP A 74 1.50 58.62 -54.23
C ASP A 74 1.55 57.09 -53.91
N SER A 75 0.40 56.43 -53.77
CA SER A 75 0.26 55.03 -53.41
C SER A 75 0.66 54.69 -51.95
N SER A 76 0.92 55.69 -51.10
CA SER A 76 1.11 55.45 -49.70
C SER A 76 -0.24 55.19 -49.03
N THR A 77 -0.25 54.34 -47.97
CA THR A 77 -1.46 54.01 -47.20
C THR A 77 -1.27 54.39 -45.75
N GLN A 78 -2.23 55.10 -45.18
CA GLN A 78 -2.29 55.41 -43.74
C GLN A 78 -3.59 54.89 -43.14
N VAL A 79 -3.59 54.69 -41.83
CA VAL A 79 -4.77 54.20 -41.09
C VAL A 79 -5.12 55.19 -40.03
N LEU A 80 -6.36 55.64 -40.06
CA LEU A 80 -6.94 56.54 -39.04
C LEU A 80 -7.96 55.74 -38.23
N ALA A 81 -7.76 55.61 -36.92
CA ALA A 81 -8.75 55.09 -36.00
C ALA A 81 -9.77 56.17 -35.66
N VAL A 82 -11.05 55.86 -35.80
CA VAL A 82 -12.13 56.83 -35.55
C VAL A 82 -13.10 56.30 -34.51
N ASN A 83 -13.60 57.23 -33.68
CA ASN A 83 -14.55 56.88 -32.63
C ASN A 83 -15.98 56.76 -33.15
N ASP A 84 -16.27 57.41 -34.29
CA ASP A 84 -17.54 57.28 -35.00
C ASP A 84 -17.30 57.27 -36.51
N VAL A 85 -17.68 56.17 -37.14
CA VAL A 85 -17.57 55.98 -38.60
C VAL A 85 -18.59 56.87 -39.32
N ASN A 86 -19.74 57.14 -38.74
CA ASN A 86 -20.79 57.94 -39.36
C ASN A 86 -20.34 59.41 -39.50
N ASP A 87 -19.61 59.95 -38.51
CA ASP A 87 -19.03 61.34 -38.57
C ASP A 87 -18.09 61.49 -39.77
N ILE A 88 -17.37 60.46 -40.14
CA ILE A 88 -16.46 60.50 -41.28
C ILE A 88 -17.24 60.37 -42.58
N GLU A 89 -18.29 59.55 -42.62
CA GLU A 89 -19.15 59.46 -43.79
C GLU A 89 -19.86 60.74 -44.06
N ASP A 90 -20.41 61.45 -43.04
CA ASP A 90 -21.07 62.76 -43.15
C ASP A 90 -20.07 63.82 -43.60
N TYR A 91 -18.84 63.80 -43.01
CA TYR A 91 -17.79 64.73 -43.46
C TYR A 91 -17.42 64.51 -44.93
N LEU A 92 -17.28 63.28 -45.41
CA LEU A 92 -16.94 62.95 -46.79
C LEU A 92 -18.08 63.41 -47.75
N ARG A 93 -19.33 63.24 -47.33
CA ARG A 93 -20.51 63.68 -48.07
C ARG A 93 -20.54 65.18 -48.22
N ASP A 94 -20.25 65.89 -47.13
CA ASP A 94 -20.20 67.41 -47.16
C ASP A 94 -19.10 67.87 -48.08
N GLN A 95 -17.95 67.22 -48.16
CA GLN A 95 -16.84 67.48 -49.08
C GLN A 95 -17.05 67.01 -50.51
N GLN A 96 -18.22 66.39 -50.80
CA GLN A 96 -18.54 65.77 -52.10
C GLN A 96 -17.52 64.71 -52.60
N PHE A 97 -16.82 64.07 -51.65
CA PHE A 97 -15.84 63.05 -51.97
C PHE A 97 -16.55 61.73 -52.24
N THR A 98 -16.46 61.23 -53.51
CA THR A 98 -17.21 60.07 -53.96
C THR A 98 -16.42 58.78 -54.04
N SER A 99 -15.08 58.87 -53.85
CA SER A 99 -14.20 57.69 -53.97
C SER A 99 -13.94 56.97 -52.64
N TYR A 100 -15.01 56.56 -51.91
CA TYR A 100 -14.90 55.81 -50.73
C TYR A 100 -15.75 54.53 -50.77
N THR A 101 -15.33 53.49 -50.02
CA THR A 101 -16.04 52.25 -49.85
C THR A 101 -16.18 51.90 -48.38
N VAL A 102 -17.39 51.50 -47.97
CA VAL A 102 -17.64 50.96 -46.62
C VAL A 102 -17.69 49.45 -46.71
N GLU A 103 -16.78 48.78 -46.04
CA GLU A 103 -16.77 47.33 -45.96
C GLU A 103 -17.37 46.85 -44.67
N ASN A 104 -18.02 45.69 -44.75
CA ASN A 104 -18.46 45.00 -43.55
C ASN A 104 -17.25 44.58 -42.68
N PRO A 105 -17.40 44.59 -41.34
CA PRO A 105 -16.32 44.14 -40.47
C PRO A 105 -15.92 42.70 -40.85
N PRO A 106 -14.61 42.41 -40.90
CA PRO A 106 -14.13 41.11 -41.32
C PRO A 106 -14.70 39.99 -40.41
N GLU A 107 -15.22 38.94 -41.03
CA GLU A 107 -15.68 37.75 -40.30
C GLU A 107 -14.49 37.07 -39.65
N GLN A 108 -14.46 37.04 -38.32
CA GLN A 108 -13.47 36.21 -37.63
C GLN A 108 -13.75 34.73 -37.91
N SER A 109 -12.76 34.02 -38.43
CA SER A 109 -12.85 32.56 -38.56
C SER A 109 -13.16 31.94 -37.21
N TRP A 110 -14.19 31.09 -37.14
CA TRP A 110 -14.57 30.34 -35.94
C TRP A 110 -13.39 29.55 -35.35
N ILE A 111 -12.40 29.20 -36.17
CA ILE A 111 -11.16 28.51 -35.77
C ILE A 111 -10.35 29.39 -34.82
N VAL A 112 -10.22 30.70 -35.10
CA VAL A 112 -9.46 31.62 -34.25
C VAL A 112 -10.11 31.79 -32.88
N THR A 113 -11.45 31.68 -32.81
CA THR A 113 -12.20 31.76 -31.56
C THR A 113 -12.08 30.48 -30.74
N ILE A 114 -12.07 29.32 -31.37
CA ILE A 114 -12.06 28.00 -30.67
C ILE A 114 -10.62 27.53 -30.35
N LEU A 115 -9.62 27.94 -31.14
CA LEU A 115 -8.23 27.48 -30.99
C LEU A 115 -7.65 27.67 -29.58
N PRO A 116 -7.81 28.84 -28.89
CA PRO A 116 -7.31 29.00 -27.53
C PRO A 116 -7.94 28.01 -26.53
N TYR A 117 -9.23 27.72 -26.67
CA TYR A 117 -9.90 26.74 -25.81
C TYR A 117 -9.42 25.32 -26.05
N LEU A 118 -9.15 24.94 -27.31
CA LEU A 118 -8.55 23.64 -27.65
C LEU A 118 -7.14 23.50 -27.06
N ILE A 119 -6.34 24.56 -27.10
CA ILE A 119 -4.99 24.56 -26.52
C ILE A 119 -5.06 24.40 -25.01
N ILE A 120 -5.96 25.13 -24.33
CA ILE A 120 -6.15 25.01 -22.86
C ILE A 120 -6.65 23.62 -22.52
N PHE A 121 -7.59 23.06 -23.27
CA PHE A 121 -8.10 21.72 -23.04
C PHE A 121 -7.01 20.66 -23.24
N ALA A 122 -6.22 20.77 -24.30
CA ALA A 122 -5.09 19.85 -24.57
C ALA A 122 -4.02 19.95 -23.47
N ALA A 123 -3.70 21.18 -23.01
CA ALA A 123 -2.76 21.37 -21.90
C ALA A 123 -3.28 20.78 -20.60
N MET A 124 -4.57 20.95 -20.30
CA MET A 124 -5.22 20.38 -19.11
C MET A 124 -5.29 18.83 -19.19
N PHE A 125 -5.55 18.28 -20.38
CA PHE A 125 -5.55 16.83 -20.62
C PHE A 125 -4.15 16.24 -20.45
N ILE A 126 -3.13 16.89 -21.00
CA ILE A 126 -1.72 16.48 -20.83
C ILE A 126 -1.32 16.57 -19.34
N PHE A 127 -1.70 17.65 -18.66
CA PHE A 127 -1.47 17.81 -17.22
C PHE A 127 -2.14 16.71 -16.41
N PHE A 128 -3.40 16.39 -16.70
CA PHE A 128 -4.13 15.28 -16.07
C PHE A 128 -3.46 13.92 -16.35
N MET A 129 -3.02 13.68 -17.58
CA MET A 129 -2.31 12.44 -17.95
C MET A 129 -0.95 12.32 -17.24
N ILE A 130 -0.22 13.43 -17.09
CA ILE A 130 1.05 13.43 -16.35
C ILE A 130 0.79 13.26 -14.85
N MET A 131 -0.24 13.90 -14.31
CA MET A 131 -0.63 13.78 -12.90
C MET A 131 -1.08 12.34 -12.58
N THR A 132 -1.85 11.70 -13.46
CA THR A 132 -2.24 10.29 -13.31
C THR A 132 -1.05 9.34 -13.48
N ASN A 133 -0.13 9.60 -14.41
CA ASN A 133 1.10 8.82 -14.56
C ASN A 133 2.09 9.04 -13.40
N GLN A 134 2.23 10.26 -12.88
CA GLN A 134 3.01 10.51 -11.65
C GLN A 134 2.33 9.95 -10.41
N ALA A 135 1.00 10.01 -10.33
CA ALA A 135 0.23 9.32 -9.30
C ALA A 135 0.42 7.80 -9.42
N ALA A 136 0.48 7.22 -10.60
CA ALA A 136 0.79 5.80 -10.83
C ALA A 136 2.26 5.45 -10.52
N ALA A 137 3.21 6.32 -10.83
CA ALA A 137 4.64 6.10 -10.56
C ALA A 137 5.06 6.44 -9.11
N ASN A 138 4.36 7.36 -8.44
CA ASN A 138 4.58 7.73 -7.03
C ASN A 138 3.53 7.11 -6.09
N SER A 139 2.52 6.47 -6.64
CA SER A 139 1.52 5.75 -5.86
C SER A 139 2.00 4.34 -5.49
N GLY A 140 3.12 4.30 -4.80
CA GLY A 140 3.19 3.37 -3.69
C GLY A 140 1.99 3.58 -2.73
N GLY A 141 1.06 4.51 -2.99
CA GLY A 141 -0.16 4.81 -2.27
C GLY A 141 -1.45 4.22 -2.87
N GLY A 142 -1.59 4.16 -4.19
CA GLY A 142 -2.76 3.52 -4.84
C GLY A 142 -2.67 1.99 -4.78
N GLY A 143 -1.45 1.43 -4.86
CA GLY A 143 -1.21 0.02 -4.56
C GLY A 143 -1.42 -0.33 -3.08
N LYS A 144 -1.27 0.62 -2.16
CA LYS A 144 -1.61 0.42 -0.74
C LYS A 144 -3.11 0.32 -0.52
N MET A 145 -3.93 1.09 -1.23
CA MET A 145 -5.39 1.01 -1.11
C MET A 145 -5.93 -0.32 -1.69
N MET A 146 -5.37 -0.82 -2.79
CA MET A 146 -5.70 -2.15 -3.33
C MET A 146 -5.09 -3.31 -2.51
N ASN A 147 -4.09 -3.05 -1.66
CA ASN A 147 -3.44 -4.07 -0.82
C ASN A 147 -4.03 -4.16 0.59
N PHE A 148 -5.04 -3.38 0.96
CA PHE A 148 -5.67 -3.46 2.29
C PHE A 148 -6.28 -4.84 2.58
N GLY A 149 -6.74 -5.55 1.55
CA GLY A 149 -7.30 -6.90 1.67
C GLY A 149 -6.26 -8.02 1.60
N LYS A 150 -5.02 -7.76 1.17
CA LYS A 150 -4.03 -8.84 1.04
C LYS A 150 -3.56 -9.36 2.39
N SER A 151 -3.39 -10.68 2.44
CA SER A 151 -2.87 -11.37 3.61
C SER A 151 -1.49 -10.81 4.00
N ARG A 152 -1.31 -10.53 5.30
CA ARG A 152 -0.02 -10.18 5.91
C ARG A 152 0.77 -11.41 6.34
N ALA A 153 0.36 -12.60 5.93
CA ALA A 153 1.04 -13.82 6.30
C ALA A 153 2.50 -13.78 5.90
N LYS A 154 3.36 -14.06 6.85
CA LYS A 154 4.80 -14.17 6.61
C LYS A 154 5.06 -15.59 6.07
N LEU A 155 5.37 -15.67 4.77
CA LEU A 155 5.97 -16.88 4.22
C LEU A 155 7.38 -17.00 4.79
N MET A 156 7.62 -17.97 5.62
CA MET A 156 8.98 -18.36 5.99
C MET A 156 9.50 -19.26 4.88
N THR A 157 10.06 -18.61 3.84
CA THR A 157 10.74 -19.32 2.76
C THR A 157 12.13 -19.72 3.25
N ASP A 158 12.41 -20.95 3.12
CA ASP A 158 13.52 -21.64 3.72
C ASP A 158 14.88 -21.27 3.14
N ASP A 159 15.65 -20.54 3.92
CA ASP A 159 17.09 -20.78 3.96
C ASP A 159 17.27 -22.10 4.75
N PRO A 160 17.73 -23.19 4.13
CA PRO A 160 17.89 -24.50 4.81
C PRO A 160 18.74 -24.40 6.08
N ALA A 161 19.63 -23.42 6.17
CA ALA A 161 20.48 -23.17 7.32
C ALA A 161 19.75 -22.57 8.54
N LYS A 162 18.53 -22.04 8.36
CA LYS A 162 17.72 -21.38 9.42
C LYS A 162 16.47 -22.17 9.78
N ARG A 163 16.30 -23.39 9.28
CA ARG A 163 15.14 -24.21 9.58
C ARG A 163 15.11 -24.61 11.05
N VAL A 164 13.99 -24.36 11.69
CA VAL A 164 13.70 -24.87 13.03
C VAL A 164 13.19 -26.29 12.88
N THR A 165 13.83 -27.27 13.53
CA THR A 165 13.44 -28.68 13.54
C THR A 165 13.13 -29.14 14.96
N PHE A 166 12.72 -30.41 15.14
CA PHE A 166 12.51 -30.98 16.46
C PHE A 166 13.76 -30.98 17.36
N ALA A 167 14.96 -30.90 16.77
CA ALA A 167 16.19 -30.76 17.52
C ALA A 167 16.32 -29.35 18.22
N ASN A 168 15.61 -28.36 17.75
CA ASN A 168 15.58 -27.04 18.35
C ASN A 168 14.49 -26.89 19.42
N VAL A 169 13.59 -27.83 19.53
CA VAL A 169 12.51 -27.86 20.53
C VAL A 169 12.95 -28.80 21.65
N ALA A 170 13.24 -28.25 22.81
CA ALA A 170 13.58 -29.04 24.01
C ALA A 170 12.30 -29.47 24.74
N GLY A 171 12.34 -30.63 25.39
CA GLY A 171 11.15 -31.19 26.04
C GLY A 171 10.06 -31.57 25.03
N LEU A 172 8.80 -31.58 25.45
CA LEU A 172 7.61 -31.87 24.63
C LEU A 172 7.70 -33.18 23.87
N LYS A 173 8.17 -34.24 24.52
CA LYS A 173 8.39 -35.55 23.86
C LYS A 173 7.10 -36.18 23.38
N GLU A 174 6.08 -36.20 24.24
CA GLU A 174 4.75 -36.73 23.91
C GLU A 174 4.08 -35.96 22.79
N GLU A 175 4.13 -34.61 22.83
CA GLU A 175 3.56 -33.76 21.81
C GLU A 175 4.27 -33.92 20.46
N LYS A 176 5.59 -34.15 20.45
CA LYS A 176 6.34 -34.42 19.22
C LYS A 176 5.92 -35.77 18.61
N GLU A 177 5.83 -36.83 19.42
CA GLU A 177 5.39 -38.15 18.97
C GLU A 177 3.96 -38.10 18.40
N GLU A 178 3.05 -37.36 19.07
CA GLU A 178 1.67 -37.19 18.60
C GLU A 178 1.61 -36.46 17.25
N LEU A 179 2.54 -35.53 16.99
CA LEU A 179 2.59 -34.71 15.76
C LEU A 179 3.47 -35.34 14.67
N GLU A 180 4.21 -36.40 14.93
CA GLU A 180 5.10 -37.06 13.96
C GLU A 180 4.33 -37.61 12.76
N GLU A 181 3.11 -38.11 12.97
CA GLU A 181 2.26 -38.57 11.87
C GLU A 181 1.89 -37.48 10.89
N ILE A 182 1.80 -36.19 11.34
CA ILE A 182 1.55 -35.04 10.49
C ILE A 182 2.78 -34.73 9.64
N VAL A 183 3.97 -34.82 10.23
CA VAL A 183 5.24 -34.70 9.52
C VAL A 183 5.35 -35.73 8.42
N ASP A 184 5.07 -37.00 8.75
CA ASP A 184 5.09 -38.11 7.80
C ASP A 184 4.09 -37.91 6.65
N PHE A 185 2.89 -37.47 6.96
CA PHE A 185 1.89 -37.15 5.94
C PHE A 185 2.37 -36.06 5.00
N LEU A 186 2.88 -34.94 5.54
CA LEU A 186 3.37 -33.82 4.73
C LEU A 186 4.55 -34.22 3.84
N ARG A 187 5.42 -35.15 4.32
CA ARG A 187 6.55 -35.68 3.53
C ARG A 187 6.07 -36.62 2.42
N ALA A 188 5.06 -37.46 2.70
CA ALA A 188 4.60 -38.49 1.77
C ALA A 188 3.06 -38.62 1.70
N PRO A 189 2.31 -37.60 1.22
CA PRO A 189 0.84 -37.60 1.22
C PRO A 189 0.23 -38.78 0.48
N LYS A 190 0.88 -39.22 -0.61
CA LYS A 190 0.42 -40.36 -1.46
C LYS A 190 0.34 -41.69 -0.72
N LYS A 191 1.17 -41.90 0.30
CA LYS A 191 1.16 -43.15 1.13
C LYS A 191 -0.17 -43.30 1.85
N TYR A 192 -0.68 -42.20 2.40
CA TYR A 192 -1.92 -42.17 3.19
C TYR A 192 -3.17 -42.21 2.31
N THR A 193 -3.14 -41.47 1.21
CA THR A 193 -4.24 -41.39 0.23
C THR A 193 -4.54 -42.75 -0.39
N ARG A 194 -3.52 -43.55 -0.71
CA ARG A 194 -3.66 -44.90 -1.28
C ARG A 194 -4.39 -45.86 -0.37
N LEU A 195 -4.27 -45.71 0.95
CA LEU A 195 -4.92 -46.54 1.96
C LEU A 195 -6.28 -45.98 2.38
N GLY A 196 -6.72 -44.84 1.83
CA GLY A 196 -7.97 -44.19 2.20
C GLY A 196 -7.94 -43.51 3.59
N ALA A 197 -6.75 -43.34 4.17
CA ALA A 197 -6.60 -42.71 5.47
C ALA A 197 -6.95 -41.23 5.38
N ARG A 198 -7.64 -40.72 6.41
CA ARG A 198 -8.00 -39.32 6.56
C ARG A 198 -7.08 -38.68 7.60
N ILE A 199 -6.27 -37.75 7.18
CA ILE A 199 -5.44 -36.95 8.07
C ILE A 199 -6.23 -35.73 8.59
N PRO A 200 -6.04 -35.33 9.86
CA PRO A 200 -6.69 -34.14 10.40
C PRO A 200 -6.33 -32.90 9.58
N LYS A 201 -7.35 -32.15 9.19
CA LYS A 201 -7.15 -30.86 8.44
C LYS A 201 -6.59 -29.77 9.32
N GLY A 202 -6.91 -29.81 10.61
CA GLY A 202 -6.51 -28.80 11.56
C GLY A 202 -6.08 -29.34 12.90
N VAL A 203 -5.07 -28.73 13.48
CA VAL A 203 -4.52 -29.03 14.80
C VAL A 203 -4.58 -27.77 15.66
N LEU A 204 -5.18 -27.90 16.84
CA LEU A 204 -5.26 -26.82 17.83
C LEU A 204 -4.24 -27.06 18.93
N LEU A 205 -3.23 -26.19 19.02
CA LEU A 205 -2.25 -26.16 20.10
C LEU A 205 -2.79 -25.33 21.26
N VAL A 206 -2.95 -25.96 22.41
CA VAL A 206 -3.55 -25.33 23.59
C VAL A 206 -2.57 -25.37 24.76
N GLY A 207 -2.41 -24.27 25.47
CA GLY A 207 -1.58 -24.26 26.68
C GLY A 207 -1.22 -22.86 27.13
N PRO A 208 -0.55 -22.70 28.29
CA PRO A 208 -0.13 -21.41 28.82
C PRO A 208 0.78 -20.64 27.85
N PRO A 209 0.87 -19.31 27.97
CA PRO A 209 1.84 -18.55 27.19
C PRO A 209 3.27 -19.00 27.53
N GLY A 210 4.19 -18.82 26.58
CA GLY A 210 5.61 -19.18 26.77
C GLY A 210 5.98 -20.66 26.73
N THR A 211 5.03 -21.58 26.48
CA THR A 211 5.28 -23.04 26.43
C THR A 211 5.83 -23.54 25.08
N GLY A 212 6.05 -22.66 24.10
CA GLY A 212 6.69 -23.05 22.83
C GLY A 212 5.74 -23.46 21.70
N LYS A 213 4.42 -23.21 21.78
CA LYS A 213 3.41 -23.55 20.74
C LYS A 213 3.82 -23.13 19.34
N THR A 214 4.20 -21.87 19.17
CA THR A 214 4.64 -21.30 17.90
C THR A 214 5.95 -21.92 17.42
N LEU A 215 6.87 -22.24 18.34
CA LEU A 215 8.14 -22.91 18.04
C LEU A 215 7.90 -24.36 17.56
N LEU A 216 6.99 -25.08 18.23
CA LEU A 216 6.60 -26.44 17.86
C LEU A 216 5.98 -26.48 16.46
N ALA A 217 5.06 -25.55 16.14
CA ALA A 217 4.47 -25.47 14.80
C ALA A 217 5.53 -25.22 13.70
N LYS A 218 6.49 -24.33 13.96
CA LYS A 218 7.64 -24.09 13.05
C LYS A 218 8.50 -25.34 12.90
N ALA A 219 8.73 -26.05 13.99
CA ALA A 219 9.56 -27.26 13.96
C ALA A 219 8.91 -28.40 13.13
N ILE A 220 7.60 -28.54 13.18
CA ILE A 220 6.85 -29.49 12.35
C ILE A 220 7.03 -29.17 10.87
N ALA A 221 6.89 -27.90 10.49
CA ALA A 221 7.08 -27.47 9.11
C ALA A 221 8.52 -27.69 8.63
N GLY A 222 9.49 -27.34 9.46
CA GLY A 222 10.90 -27.55 9.15
C GLY A 222 11.29 -29.01 9.07
N GLU A 223 10.76 -29.86 9.95
CA GLU A 223 10.95 -31.30 9.94
C GLU A 223 10.32 -31.94 8.70
N ALA A 224 9.12 -31.50 8.32
CA ALA A 224 8.45 -31.92 7.10
C ALA A 224 9.07 -31.37 5.81
N GLY A 225 9.84 -30.28 5.90
CA GLY A 225 10.43 -29.61 4.74
C GLY A 225 9.41 -28.88 3.87
N VAL A 226 8.31 -28.40 4.46
CA VAL A 226 7.22 -27.72 3.74
C VAL A 226 7.16 -26.22 4.07
N PRO A 227 6.59 -25.39 3.18
CA PRO A 227 6.35 -23.98 3.44
C PRO A 227 5.51 -23.74 4.70
N PHE A 228 5.86 -22.67 5.44
CA PHE A 228 5.19 -22.27 6.67
C PHE A 228 4.65 -20.84 6.53
N PHE A 229 3.32 -20.72 6.54
CA PHE A 229 2.61 -19.43 6.53
C PHE A 229 2.20 -19.08 7.94
N SER A 230 2.71 -17.99 8.50
CA SER A 230 2.40 -17.58 9.87
C SER A 230 1.68 -16.24 9.87
N ILE A 231 0.56 -16.19 10.61
CA ILE A 231 -0.24 -14.98 10.82
C ILE A 231 -0.75 -14.94 12.27
N SER A 232 -0.94 -13.76 12.82
CA SER A 232 -1.65 -13.60 14.10
C SER A 232 -3.16 -13.50 13.87
N GLY A 233 -3.96 -14.09 14.76
CA GLY A 233 -5.40 -13.91 14.77
C GLY A 233 -5.81 -12.43 14.86
N SER A 234 -5.02 -11.61 15.54
CA SER A 234 -5.22 -10.16 15.61
C SER A 234 -5.09 -9.45 14.27
N ASP A 235 -4.29 -9.99 13.32
CA ASP A 235 -4.13 -9.42 11.99
C ASP A 235 -5.40 -9.51 11.12
N PHE A 236 -6.34 -10.34 11.52
CA PHE A 236 -7.64 -10.47 10.86
C PHE A 236 -8.69 -9.50 11.42
N VAL A 237 -8.44 -8.91 12.58
CA VAL A 237 -9.36 -7.96 13.23
C VAL A 237 -9.01 -6.55 12.79
N GLU A 238 -9.85 -5.97 11.93
CA GLU A 238 -9.67 -4.60 11.45
C GLU A 238 -10.94 -3.78 11.71
N MET A 239 -10.85 -2.46 11.60
CA MET A 239 -12.02 -1.57 11.80
C MET A 239 -12.99 -1.56 10.61
N PHE A 240 -12.58 -2.11 9.45
CA PHE A 240 -13.39 -2.10 8.23
C PHE A 240 -13.99 -3.46 7.96
N VAL A 241 -15.32 -3.51 7.84
CA VAL A 241 -16.08 -4.74 7.58
C VAL A 241 -15.63 -5.42 6.30
N GLY A 242 -15.37 -6.73 6.36
CA GLY A 242 -15.01 -7.56 5.23
C GLY A 242 -13.52 -7.65 4.90
N VAL A 243 -12.66 -6.82 5.50
CA VAL A 243 -11.20 -6.88 5.27
C VAL A 243 -10.61 -8.15 5.86
N GLY A 244 -11.01 -8.54 7.06
CA GLY A 244 -10.58 -9.77 7.70
C GLY A 244 -10.94 -11.02 6.88
N ALA A 245 -12.17 -11.10 6.39
CA ALA A 245 -12.63 -12.19 5.53
C ALA A 245 -11.86 -12.25 4.18
N SER A 246 -11.50 -11.10 3.62
CA SER A 246 -10.66 -11.05 2.41
C SER A 246 -9.26 -11.60 2.67
N ARG A 247 -8.62 -11.22 3.79
CA ARG A 247 -7.30 -11.71 4.19
C ARG A 247 -7.30 -13.23 4.42
N VAL A 248 -8.38 -13.75 4.99
CA VAL A 248 -8.54 -15.21 5.14
C VAL A 248 -8.52 -15.87 3.77
N ARG A 249 -9.34 -15.41 2.82
CA ARG A 249 -9.36 -15.97 1.46
C ARG A 249 -8.00 -15.93 0.79
N ASP A 250 -7.32 -14.78 0.82
CA ASP A 250 -6.00 -14.61 0.21
C ASP A 250 -4.96 -15.57 0.82
N LEU A 251 -4.97 -15.74 2.17
CA LEU A 251 -4.10 -16.66 2.87
C LEU A 251 -4.30 -18.10 2.39
N PHE A 252 -5.55 -18.54 2.30
CA PHE A 252 -5.86 -19.91 1.89
C PHE A 252 -5.65 -20.15 0.39
N GLU A 253 -5.87 -19.15 -0.46
CA GLU A 253 -5.49 -19.20 -1.88
C GLU A 253 -3.98 -19.34 -2.07
N GLU A 254 -3.18 -18.61 -1.29
CA GLU A 254 -1.73 -18.70 -1.33
C GLU A 254 -1.24 -20.07 -0.81
N ALA A 255 -1.86 -20.58 0.26
CA ALA A 255 -1.58 -21.92 0.77
C ALA A 255 -1.88 -23.00 -0.28
N LYS A 256 -3.00 -22.91 -1.00
CA LYS A 256 -3.36 -23.85 -2.09
C LYS A 256 -2.32 -23.86 -3.22
N LYS A 257 -1.74 -22.72 -3.56
CA LYS A 257 -0.69 -22.61 -4.59
C LYS A 257 0.63 -23.27 -4.15
N ASN A 258 0.88 -23.32 -2.85
CA ASN A 258 2.14 -23.81 -2.26
C ASN A 258 1.98 -25.14 -1.50
N ALA A 259 0.94 -25.90 -1.79
CA ALA A 259 0.75 -27.22 -1.17
C ALA A 259 1.82 -28.24 -1.63
N PRO A 260 2.37 -29.10 -0.76
CA PRO A 260 2.00 -29.25 0.66
C PRO A 260 2.58 -28.13 1.54
N CYS A 261 1.81 -27.63 2.50
CA CYS A 261 2.22 -26.53 3.39
C CYS A 261 1.51 -26.56 4.74
N ILE A 262 2.03 -25.78 5.68
CA ILE A 262 1.38 -25.50 6.97
C ILE A 262 0.94 -24.03 7.02
N VAL A 263 -0.32 -23.81 7.39
CA VAL A 263 -0.87 -22.48 7.74
C VAL A 263 -0.97 -22.41 9.26
N PHE A 264 -0.25 -21.51 9.88
CA PHE A 264 -0.25 -21.33 11.32
C PHE A 264 -0.92 -20.00 11.70
N ILE A 265 -1.90 -20.08 12.59
CA ILE A 265 -2.65 -18.96 13.13
C ILE A 265 -2.38 -18.87 14.62
N ASP A 266 -1.57 -17.89 15.02
CA ASP A 266 -1.32 -17.63 16.43
C ASP A 266 -2.46 -16.82 17.05
N GLU A 267 -2.71 -16.98 18.34
CA GLU A 267 -3.77 -16.25 19.06
C GLU A 267 -5.15 -16.35 18.36
N ILE A 268 -5.55 -17.54 17.96
CA ILE A 268 -6.81 -17.77 17.23
C ILE A 268 -8.04 -17.25 17.98
N ASP A 269 -7.97 -17.12 19.28
CA ASP A 269 -9.02 -16.58 20.17
C ASP A 269 -9.32 -15.10 19.91
N ALA A 270 -8.43 -14.36 19.24
CA ALA A 270 -8.72 -13.00 18.79
C ALA A 270 -9.91 -12.96 17.79
N VAL A 271 -10.06 -13.99 16.96
CA VAL A 271 -11.09 -14.11 15.92
C VAL A 271 -12.18 -15.10 16.31
N ALA A 272 -11.80 -16.23 16.90
CA ALA A 272 -12.67 -17.37 17.13
C ALA A 272 -13.33 -17.41 18.53
N ARG A 273 -13.54 -16.26 19.13
CA ARG A 273 -14.20 -16.15 20.43
C ARG A 273 -15.69 -16.42 20.34
N ARG A 274 -16.26 -17.10 21.36
CA ARG A 274 -17.72 -17.29 21.50
C ARG A 274 -18.49 -15.98 21.41
N ARG A 275 -19.69 -16.06 20.81
CA ARG A 275 -20.65 -14.96 20.73
C ARG A 275 -21.00 -14.47 22.14
N GLY A 276 -20.74 -13.20 22.41
CA GLY A 276 -21.22 -12.52 23.60
C GLY A 276 -22.54 -11.79 23.30
N THR A 277 -23.40 -11.63 24.30
CA THR A 277 -24.69 -10.91 24.19
C THR A 277 -24.53 -9.38 24.11
N GLY A 278 -23.32 -8.87 23.79
CA GLY A 278 -23.03 -7.45 23.72
C GLY A 278 -23.35 -6.83 22.37
N MET A 279 -24.14 -5.74 22.36
CA MET A 279 -24.41 -4.92 21.17
C MET A 279 -23.23 -4.00 20.87
N GLY A 280 -22.44 -4.32 19.80
CA GLY A 280 -21.35 -3.44 19.33
C GLY A 280 -20.83 -3.89 17.97
N GLY A 281 -20.63 -2.96 17.01
CA GLY A 281 -20.29 -3.21 15.62
C GLY A 281 -18.93 -3.92 15.33
N GLY A 282 -18.07 -4.11 16.35
CA GLY A 282 -16.85 -4.90 16.22
C GLY A 282 -17.08 -6.43 16.33
N HIS A 283 -18.29 -6.86 16.64
CA HIS A 283 -18.64 -8.28 16.71
C HIS A 283 -18.93 -8.86 15.33
N ASP A 284 -19.56 -8.10 14.45
CA ASP A 284 -20.00 -8.55 13.13
C ASP A 284 -18.81 -8.88 12.22
N GLU A 285 -17.73 -8.10 12.31
CA GLU A 285 -16.53 -8.34 11.50
C GLU A 285 -15.79 -9.62 11.92
N ARG A 286 -15.61 -9.81 13.24
CA ARG A 286 -14.97 -11.03 13.77
C ARG A 286 -15.77 -12.27 13.39
N GLU A 287 -17.10 -12.20 13.49
CA GLU A 287 -17.98 -13.30 13.12
C GLU A 287 -17.90 -13.60 11.61
N GLN A 288 -17.90 -12.57 10.77
CA GLN A 288 -17.73 -12.72 9.32
C GLN A 288 -16.38 -13.34 8.98
N THR A 289 -15.31 -12.93 9.66
CA THR A 289 -13.96 -13.46 9.47
C THR A 289 -13.88 -14.92 9.93
N LEU A 290 -14.43 -15.25 11.10
CA LEU A 290 -14.51 -16.62 11.58
C LEU A 290 -15.29 -17.50 10.61
N ASN A 291 -16.47 -17.06 10.17
CA ASN A 291 -17.28 -17.81 9.22
C ASN A 291 -16.53 -18.06 7.91
N GLN A 292 -15.80 -17.05 7.39
CA GLN A 292 -14.98 -17.23 6.19
C GLN A 292 -13.86 -18.26 6.42
N MET A 293 -13.20 -18.23 7.58
CA MET A 293 -12.17 -19.21 7.92
C MET A 293 -12.75 -20.64 7.95
N LEU A 294 -13.93 -20.81 8.55
CA LEU A 294 -14.62 -22.11 8.57
C LEU A 294 -15.00 -22.59 7.16
N VAL A 295 -15.46 -21.68 6.30
CA VAL A 295 -15.79 -21.98 4.89
C VAL A 295 -14.54 -22.43 4.14
N GLU A 296 -13.41 -21.73 4.31
CA GLU A 296 -12.16 -22.11 3.64
C GLU A 296 -11.67 -23.50 4.13
N MET A 297 -11.72 -23.76 5.45
CA MET A 297 -11.34 -25.08 6.00
C MET A 297 -12.27 -26.19 5.53
N ASP A 298 -13.57 -25.95 5.45
CA ASP A 298 -14.55 -26.92 4.93
C ASP A 298 -14.35 -27.16 3.43
N GLY A 299 -13.91 -26.11 2.69
CA GLY A 299 -13.67 -26.12 1.25
C GLY A 299 -12.45 -26.92 0.81
N PHE A 300 -11.56 -27.30 1.72
CA PHE A 300 -10.43 -28.18 1.37
C PHE A 300 -10.89 -29.60 1.13
N GLY A 301 -10.40 -30.18 0.04
CA GLY A 301 -10.50 -31.63 -0.18
C GLY A 301 -9.73 -32.41 0.88
N VAL A 302 -10.17 -33.64 1.12
CA VAL A 302 -9.42 -34.56 1.99
C VAL A 302 -8.06 -34.81 1.32
N ASN A 303 -6.96 -34.56 2.04
CA ASN A 303 -5.60 -34.80 1.57
C ASN A 303 -5.04 -33.87 0.50
N GLU A 304 -5.48 -32.60 0.45
CA GLU A 304 -4.86 -31.56 -0.42
C GLU A 304 -3.42 -31.17 0.01
N GLY A 305 -2.94 -31.72 1.14
CA GLY A 305 -1.59 -31.43 1.65
C GLY A 305 -1.48 -30.10 2.43
N ILE A 306 -2.60 -29.49 2.78
CA ILE A 306 -2.62 -28.31 3.62
C ILE A 306 -3.05 -28.69 5.03
N ILE A 307 -2.21 -28.34 6.01
CA ILE A 307 -2.53 -28.52 7.43
C ILE A 307 -2.66 -27.13 8.06
N VAL A 308 -3.81 -26.86 8.68
CA VAL A 308 -4.03 -25.64 9.44
C VAL A 308 -3.71 -25.88 10.90
N MET A 309 -2.74 -25.18 11.43
CA MET A 309 -2.42 -25.23 12.85
C MET A 309 -2.83 -23.91 13.52
N ALA A 310 -3.44 -23.97 14.67
CA ALA A 310 -3.76 -22.78 15.44
C ALA A 310 -3.24 -22.89 16.86
N ALA A 311 -2.88 -21.76 17.47
CA ALA A 311 -2.48 -21.72 18.86
C ALA A 311 -3.41 -20.80 19.67
N THR A 312 -3.71 -21.21 20.91
CA THR A 312 -4.44 -20.39 21.88
C THR A 312 -3.97 -20.64 23.30
N ASN A 313 -4.04 -19.63 24.13
CA ASN A 313 -3.83 -19.75 25.56
C ASN A 313 -5.16 -19.98 26.30
N ARG A 314 -6.31 -19.80 25.61
CA ARG A 314 -7.64 -19.78 26.22
C ARG A 314 -8.65 -20.59 25.40
N VAL A 315 -8.62 -21.89 25.55
CA VAL A 315 -9.56 -22.78 24.86
C VAL A 315 -11.01 -22.60 25.33
N ASP A 316 -11.20 -22.14 26.57
CA ASP A 316 -12.50 -21.93 27.23
C ASP A 316 -13.39 -20.90 26.51
N ILE A 317 -12.77 -19.92 25.84
CA ILE A 317 -13.49 -18.84 25.15
C ILE A 317 -13.73 -19.10 23.66
N LEU A 318 -13.18 -20.18 23.12
CA LEU A 318 -13.31 -20.46 21.69
C LEU A 318 -14.75 -20.88 21.32
N ASP A 319 -15.16 -20.50 20.10
CA ASP A 319 -16.44 -20.95 19.53
C ASP A 319 -16.36 -22.47 19.24
N PRO A 320 -17.32 -23.27 19.75
CA PRO A 320 -17.34 -24.72 19.50
C PRO A 320 -17.37 -25.10 18.00
N ALA A 321 -17.80 -24.18 17.13
CA ALA A 321 -17.88 -24.44 15.70
C ALA A 321 -16.51 -24.71 15.07
N ILE A 322 -15.41 -24.17 15.63
CA ILE A 322 -14.07 -24.42 15.09
C ILE A 322 -13.54 -25.82 15.44
N MET A 323 -14.05 -26.41 16.52
CA MET A 323 -13.62 -27.71 17.00
C MET A 323 -14.47 -28.87 16.42
N ARG A 324 -15.33 -28.61 15.44
CA ARG A 324 -16.11 -29.66 14.78
C ARG A 324 -15.22 -30.53 13.88
N PRO A 325 -15.54 -31.80 13.72
CA PRO A 325 -14.83 -32.68 12.78
C PRO A 325 -14.73 -32.09 11.37
N GLY A 326 -13.58 -32.21 10.76
CA GLY A 326 -13.26 -31.60 9.46
C GLY A 326 -12.65 -30.21 9.54
N ARG A 327 -12.47 -29.67 10.74
CA ARG A 327 -11.83 -28.38 11.03
C ARG A 327 -10.63 -28.56 11.93
N PHE A 328 -10.66 -28.13 13.20
CA PHE A 328 -9.61 -28.43 14.17
C PHE A 328 -9.94 -29.75 14.88
N ASP A 329 -9.69 -30.84 14.18
CA ASP A 329 -10.04 -32.19 14.60
C ASP A 329 -9.19 -32.71 15.75
N ARG A 330 -7.92 -32.26 15.78
CA ARG A 330 -6.94 -32.64 16.77
C ARG A 330 -6.64 -31.48 17.69
N LYS A 331 -6.58 -31.82 18.99
CA LYS A 331 -6.22 -30.86 20.03
C LYS A 331 -5.01 -31.41 20.78
N VAL A 332 -3.89 -30.67 20.70
CA VAL A 332 -2.65 -31.02 21.40
C VAL A 332 -2.44 -30.04 22.54
N HIS A 333 -2.21 -30.57 23.73
CA HIS A 333 -2.00 -29.78 24.93
C HIS A 333 -0.51 -29.57 25.16
N VAL A 334 -0.04 -28.31 24.97
CA VAL A 334 1.35 -27.92 25.19
C VAL A 334 1.46 -27.37 26.61
N GLY A 335 1.74 -28.24 27.56
CA GLY A 335 1.80 -27.94 28.98
C GLY A 335 3.07 -27.22 29.42
N ARG A 336 3.17 -26.94 30.73
CA ARG A 336 4.42 -26.54 31.35
C ARG A 336 5.38 -27.72 31.37
N PRO A 337 6.70 -27.49 31.11
CA PRO A 337 7.67 -28.57 31.11
C PRO A 337 7.84 -29.19 32.50
N ASP A 338 8.06 -30.49 32.53
CA ASP A 338 8.51 -31.23 33.70
C ASP A 338 9.98 -30.88 34.04
N VAL A 339 10.53 -31.48 35.09
CA VAL A 339 11.93 -31.21 35.52
C VAL A 339 12.92 -31.56 34.39
N GLY A 340 12.72 -32.67 33.71
CA GLY A 340 13.60 -33.07 32.59
C GLY A 340 13.49 -32.12 31.41
N GLY A 341 12.25 -31.74 31.05
CA GLY A 341 12.01 -30.77 30.00
C GLY A 341 12.62 -29.40 30.31
N ARG A 342 12.57 -28.91 31.56
CA ARG A 342 13.23 -27.66 31.96
C ARG A 342 14.75 -27.75 31.84
N GLU A 343 15.35 -28.89 32.24
CA GLU A 343 16.80 -29.11 32.06
C GLU A 343 17.20 -29.08 30.59
N GLU A 344 16.43 -29.75 29.72
CA GLU A 344 16.66 -29.71 28.25
C GLU A 344 16.52 -28.32 27.70
N ILE A 345 15.50 -27.54 28.11
CA ILE A 345 15.28 -26.16 27.70
C ILE A 345 16.45 -25.25 28.11
N LEU A 346 16.85 -25.33 29.39
CA LEU A 346 18.00 -24.60 29.91
C LEU A 346 19.27 -24.94 29.11
N SER A 347 19.49 -26.22 28.80
CA SER A 347 20.65 -26.66 28.00
C SER A 347 20.67 -26.03 26.60
N VAL A 348 19.49 -25.86 25.96
CA VAL A 348 19.39 -25.22 24.65
C VAL A 348 19.75 -23.74 24.73
N HIS A 349 19.22 -23.01 25.72
CA HIS A 349 19.45 -21.56 25.91
C HIS A 349 20.83 -21.25 26.48
N ALA A 350 21.49 -22.22 27.10
CA ALA A 350 22.86 -22.10 27.61
C ALA A 350 23.96 -22.25 26.55
N LYS A 351 23.67 -22.84 25.40
CA LYS A 351 24.70 -23.18 24.36
C LYS A 351 25.60 -22.01 23.96
N ASN A 352 25.08 -20.80 23.97
CA ASN A 352 25.80 -19.60 23.56
C ASN A 352 26.15 -18.65 24.74
N LYS A 353 26.09 -19.15 25.97
CA LYS A 353 26.36 -18.36 27.16
C LYS A 353 27.54 -19.00 27.93
N PRO A 354 28.51 -18.18 28.38
CA PRO A 354 29.60 -18.67 29.23
C PRO A 354 29.06 -18.95 30.64
N LEU A 355 28.89 -20.21 30.96
CA LEU A 355 28.51 -20.64 32.31
C LEU A 355 29.76 -20.95 33.14
N GLY A 356 29.73 -20.66 34.44
CA GLY A 356 30.73 -21.07 35.39
C GLY A 356 30.61 -22.56 35.73
N ASP A 357 31.67 -23.12 36.26
CA ASP A 357 31.74 -24.54 36.66
C ASP A 357 30.82 -24.84 37.86
N ASP A 358 30.32 -23.85 38.55
CA ASP A 358 29.38 -23.92 39.68
C ASP A 358 27.92 -24.03 39.25
N VAL A 359 27.61 -23.86 37.96
CA VAL A 359 26.25 -23.83 37.43
C VAL A 359 25.80 -25.27 37.05
N ASP A 360 24.88 -25.81 37.86
CA ASP A 360 24.21 -27.07 37.55
C ASP A 360 22.78 -26.79 37.02
N LEU A 361 22.59 -27.01 35.71
CA LEU A 361 21.30 -26.82 35.03
C LEU A 361 20.19 -27.70 35.57
N LYS A 362 20.56 -28.87 36.08
CA LYS A 362 19.58 -29.80 36.71
C LYS A 362 19.09 -29.26 38.06
N GLN A 363 19.97 -28.69 38.87
CA GLN A 363 19.58 -28.04 40.10
C GLN A 363 18.68 -26.81 39.84
N ILE A 364 19.00 -25.99 38.84
CA ILE A 364 18.16 -24.86 38.41
C ILE A 364 16.79 -25.39 37.92
N ALA A 365 16.76 -26.47 37.13
CA ALA A 365 15.51 -27.06 36.69
C ALA A 365 14.63 -27.57 37.84
N GLN A 366 15.22 -28.02 38.95
CA GLN A 366 14.47 -28.43 40.14
C GLN A 366 13.88 -27.24 40.89
N THR A 367 14.62 -26.14 41.00
CA THR A 367 14.18 -24.94 41.75
C THR A 367 13.16 -24.10 41.00
N THR A 368 13.16 -24.16 39.66
CA THR A 368 12.25 -23.40 38.79
C THR A 368 10.93 -24.09 38.50
N ALA A 369 10.30 -24.70 39.49
CA ALA A 369 9.03 -25.38 39.36
C ALA A 369 7.93 -24.43 38.83
N GLY A 370 7.24 -24.82 37.76
CA GLY A 370 6.17 -24.01 37.14
C GLY A 370 6.63 -23.03 36.07
N PHE A 371 7.92 -22.85 35.84
CA PHE A 371 8.46 -22.00 34.78
C PHE A 371 8.17 -22.60 33.41
N THR A 372 7.85 -21.73 32.46
CA THR A 372 7.71 -22.03 31.05
C THR A 372 9.05 -21.92 30.31
N GLY A 373 9.09 -22.32 29.05
CA GLY A 373 10.30 -22.15 28.24
C GLY A 373 10.77 -20.70 28.12
N ALA A 374 9.82 -19.75 28.00
CA ALA A 374 10.15 -18.33 27.94
C ALA A 374 10.68 -17.81 29.29
N ASP A 375 10.15 -18.29 30.42
CA ASP A 375 10.64 -17.89 31.74
C ASP A 375 12.09 -18.37 31.94
N LEU A 376 12.41 -19.61 31.51
CA LEU A 376 13.75 -20.18 31.60
C LEU A 376 14.76 -19.46 30.67
N GLU A 377 14.32 -19.07 29.48
CA GLU A 377 15.12 -18.22 28.58
C GLU A 377 15.46 -16.89 29.24
N ASN A 378 14.42 -16.24 29.81
CA ASN A 378 14.57 -14.96 30.52
C ASN A 378 15.49 -15.08 31.73
N LEU A 379 15.34 -16.14 32.53
CA LEU A 379 16.20 -16.41 33.68
C LEU A 379 17.69 -16.40 33.28
N LEU A 380 18.07 -17.16 32.25
CA LEU A 380 19.45 -17.20 31.78
C LEU A 380 19.90 -15.88 31.16
N ASN A 381 18.98 -15.10 30.60
CA ASN A 381 19.28 -13.77 30.07
C ASN A 381 19.51 -12.76 31.18
N GLU A 382 18.66 -12.73 32.20
CA GLU A 382 18.83 -11.86 33.37
C GLU A 382 20.12 -12.18 34.12
N ALA A 383 20.41 -13.47 34.36
CA ALA A 383 21.68 -13.89 34.95
C ALA A 383 22.90 -13.40 34.14
N ALA A 384 22.81 -13.40 32.81
CA ALA A 384 23.88 -12.89 31.94
C ALA A 384 24.02 -11.36 32.07
N ILE A 385 22.89 -10.63 32.18
CA ILE A 385 22.90 -9.18 32.38
C ILE A 385 23.51 -8.79 33.72
N ILE A 386 23.17 -9.53 34.80
CA ILE A 386 23.73 -9.29 36.13
C ILE A 386 25.25 -9.55 36.12
N ALA A 387 25.69 -10.68 35.56
CA ALA A 387 27.11 -11.00 35.41
C ALA A 387 27.88 -9.91 34.62
N ALA A 388 27.27 -9.37 33.57
CA ALA A 388 27.87 -8.29 32.78
C ALA A 388 27.95 -6.96 33.52
N LYS A 389 26.97 -6.64 34.40
CA LYS A 389 26.99 -5.45 35.28
C LYS A 389 28.12 -5.52 36.30
N ASP A 390 28.44 -6.74 36.74
CA ASP A 390 29.52 -7.00 37.71
C ASP A 390 30.89 -7.23 37.06
N ASP A 391 31.03 -6.91 35.75
CA ASP A 391 32.25 -7.10 34.95
C ASP A 391 32.81 -8.54 35.02
N ARG A 392 31.92 -9.56 35.11
CA ARG A 392 32.32 -10.97 35.14
C ARG A 392 32.35 -11.58 33.75
N ALA A 393 33.28 -12.53 33.56
CA ALA A 393 33.44 -13.24 32.28
C ALA A 393 32.46 -14.41 32.08
N TYR A 394 31.80 -14.86 33.16
CA TYR A 394 30.88 -16.02 33.15
C TYR A 394 29.71 -15.83 34.12
N ILE A 395 28.65 -16.56 33.87
CA ILE A 395 27.42 -16.61 34.69
C ILE A 395 27.67 -17.65 35.79
N CYS A 396 27.50 -17.30 37.06
CA CYS A 396 27.61 -18.22 38.19
C CYS A 396 26.24 -18.56 38.78
N LEU A 397 26.20 -19.57 39.68
CA LEU A 397 24.97 -20.09 40.27
C LEU A 397 24.20 -18.99 41.07
N LEU A 398 24.91 -18.07 41.74
CA LEU A 398 24.30 -16.99 42.50
C LEU A 398 23.38 -16.13 41.65
N TYR A 399 23.81 -15.77 40.41
CA TYR A 399 23.00 -14.93 39.52
C TYR A 399 21.80 -15.66 38.91
N THR A 400 21.89 -16.99 38.74
CA THR A 400 20.75 -17.78 38.30
C THR A 400 19.71 -17.95 39.42
N SER A 401 20.14 -17.92 40.67
CA SER A 401 19.24 -17.92 41.82
C SER A 401 18.53 -16.58 41.98
N ASP A 402 19.27 -15.45 41.93
CA ASP A 402 18.70 -14.11 42.01
C ASP A 402 17.74 -13.77 40.87
N ALA A 403 17.98 -14.35 39.66
CA ALA A 403 17.13 -14.14 38.51
C ALA A 403 15.84 -15.01 38.56
N ALA A 404 15.78 -16.02 39.46
CA ALA A 404 14.63 -16.89 39.60
C ALA A 404 13.62 -16.37 40.65
N ASP A 405 14.03 -15.49 41.55
CA ASP A 405 13.19 -14.77 42.53
C ASP A 405 12.51 -13.56 41.88
#